data_4d7b0a779ab2bda28c842553cd061536
#
_entry.id   4d7b0a779ab2bda28c842553cd061536
#
_cell.length_a   1.000
_cell.length_b   1.000
_cell.length_c   1.000
_cell.angle_alpha   90.00
_cell.angle_beta   90.00
_cell.angle_gamma   90.00
#
_symmetry.space_group_name_H-M   'P 1'
#
loop_
_entity.id
_entity.type
_entity.pdbx_description
1 polymer ?
#
loop_
_entity_poly.entity_id
_entity_poly.type
_entity_poly.pdbx_seq_one_letter_code
_entity_poly.pdbx_strand_id
1 'polypeptide(L)'
;MMVTFRPVGMADGAALADLRVEAMRPSLERIGRFDAERARARFLRSFSPEYTREIVVGGLRVGFFVLRPVSEGLLLDHLYIRPAHQSSGIGAAVLRTVFAEADALGAEVRVGALKDSDSNRFYVRHGFVLESHADFDNYYVRSPGASPPACRRSGPC
;
A
#
# COMPACT_ATOMS: atom_id res chain seq x y z
N MET A 1 4.04 -19.81 -1.49
CA MET A 1 4.88 -18.65 -1.15
C MET A 1 4.49 -18.16 0.23
N MET A 2 5.45 -18.12 1.13
CA MET A 2 5.22 -17.62 2.49
C MET A 2 5.61 -16.15 2.56
N VAL A 3 4.65 -15.30 2.91
CA VAL A 3 4.85 -13.87 3.10
C VAL A 3 4.91 -13.59 4.59
N THR A 4 5.97 -12.94 5.03
CA THR A 4 6.18 -12.58 6.44
C THR A 4 6.30 -11.07 6.56
N PHE A 5 5.75 -10.50 7.64
CA PHE A 5 5.86 -9.07 7.94
C PHE A 5 6.72 -8.89 9.19
N ARG A 6 7.71 -8.01 9.12
CA ARG A 6 8.64 -7.79 10.22
C ARG A 6 8.76 -6.31 10.57
N PRO A 7 8.96 -5.97 11.86
CA PRO A 7 9.20 -4.59 12.25
C PRO A 7 10.50 -4.06 11.65
N VAL A 8 10.60 -2.75 11.52
CA VAL A 8 11.79 -2.05 11.05
C VAL A 8 12.26 -1.04 12.10
N GLY A 9 13.52 -0.60 11.98
CA GLY A 9 14.07 0.45 12.80
C GLY A 9 14.40 1.71 12.00
N MET A 10 14.84 2.77 12.68
CA MET A 10 15.24 4.01 12.02
C MET A 10 16.33 3.80 10.98
N ALA A 11 17.25 2.87 11.22
CA ALA A 11 18.33 2.56 10.30
C ALA A 11 17.86 2.01 8.94
N ASP A 12 16.62 1.52 8.86
CA ASP A 12 16.06 0.97 7.61
C ASP A 12 15.52 2.05 6.67
N GLY A 13 15.38 3.30 7.15
CA GLY A 13 14.72 4.36 6.41
C GLY A 13 15.27 4.59 4.99
N ALA A 14 16.59 4.63 4.86
CA ALA A 14 17.23 4.86 3.56
C ALA A 14 16.92 3.74 2.56
N ALA A 15 17.01 2.49 2.99
CA ALA A 15 16.71 1.33 2.13
C ALA A 15 15.23 1.30 1.73
N LEU A 16 14.33 1.64 2.64
CA LEU A 16 12.90 1.71 2.33
C LEU A 16 12.58 2.87 1.39
N ALA A 17 13.24 4.02 1.55
CA ALA A 17 13.10 5.14 0.63
C ALA A 17 13.51 4.74 -0.81
N ASP A 18 14.61 4.01 -0.95
CA ASP A 18 15.06 3.51 -2.24
C ASP A 18 14.08 2.52 -2.86
N LEU A 19 13.50 1.64 -2.04
CA LEU A 19 12.48 0.69 -2.48
C LEU A 19 11.23 1.43 -2.98
N ARG A 20 10.81 2.47 -2.28
CA ARG A 20 9.68 3.31 -2.69
C ARG A 20 9.93 3.94 -4.06
N VAL A 21 11.11 4.50 -4.26
CA VAL A 21 11.50 5.10 -5.55
C VAL A 21 11.41 4.07 -6.67
N GLU A 22 11.97 2.88 -6.45
CA GLU A 22 11.93 1.79 -7.42
C GLU A 22 10.48 1.39 -7.77
N ALA A 23 9.63 1.24 -6.75
CA ALA A 23 8.26 0.81 -6.94
C ALA A 23 7.37 1.88 -7.61
N MET A 24 7.61 3.16 -7.30
CA MET A 24 6.81 4.27 -7.84
C MET A 24 7.26 4.73 -9.23
N ARG A 25 8.47 4.41 -9.62
CA ARG A 25 9.07 4.93 -10.86
C ARG A 25 8.18 4.77 -12.10
N PRO A 26 7.64 3.57 -12.41
CA PRO A 26 6.82 3.41 -13.60
C PRO A 26 5.59 4.33 -13.62
N SER A 27 4.90 4.45 -12.49
CA SER A 27 3.69 5.29 -12.40
C SER A 27 4.00 6.77 -12.50
N LEU A 28 5.09 7.23 -11.86
CA LEU A 28 5.48 8.64 -11.88
C LEU A 28 6.05 9.06 -13.23
N GLU A 29 6.80 8.18 -13.90
CA GLU A 29 7.29 8.44 -15.26
C GLU A 29 6.14 8.57 -16.25
N ARG A 30 5.11 7.73 -16.10
CA ARG A 30 3.93 7.76 -16.97
C ARG A 30 3.21 9.10 -16.97
N ILE A 31 3.21 9.80 -15.84
CA ILE A 31 2.59 11.12 -15.72
C ILE A 31 3.60 12.27 -15.80
N GLY A 32 4.86 11.98 -16.13
CA GLY A 32 5.90 12.99 -16.28
C GLY A 32 6.35 13.65 -14.97
N ARG A 33 6.16 12.98 -13.83
CA ARG A 33 6.44 13.55 -12.51
C ARG A 33 7.51 12.78 -11.72
N PHE A 34 8.31 11.97 -12.37
CA PHE A 34 9.32 11.21 -11.67
C PHE A 34 10.49 12.11 -11.25
N ASP A 35 10.76 12.14 -9.96
CA ASP A 35 11.89 12.82 -9.33
C ASP A 35 12.31 11.95 -8.14
N ALA A 36 13.40 11.21 -8.30
CA ALA A 36 13.88 10.25 -7.31
C ALA A 36 14.25 10.90 -5.99
N GLU A 37 14.95 12.05 -6.04
CA GLU A 37 15.37 12.75 -4.82
C GLU A 37 14.18 13.28 -4.03
N ARG A 38 13.20 13.83 -4.71
CA ARG A 38 11.99 14.35 -4.09
C ARG A 38 11.16 13.24 -3.45
N ALA A 39 11.00 12.12 -4.16
CA ALA A 39 10.28 10.95 -3.65
C ALA A 39 10.97 10.38 -2.41
N ARG A 40 12.30 10.29 -2.44
CA ARG A 40 13.10 9.83 -1.31
C ARG A 40 13.00 10.76 -0.11
N ALA A 41 13.21 12.05 -0.32
CA ALA A 41 13.17 13.04 0.75
C ALA A 41 11.78 13.14 1.39
N ARG A 42 10.73 13.04 0.59
CA ARG A 42 9.36 13.08 1.07
C ARG A 42 9.04 11.92 2.00
N PHE A 43 9.49 10.72 1.65
CA PHE A 43 9.33 9.55 2.50
C PHE A 43 10.12 9.69 3.81
N LEU A 44 11.39 10.07 3.73
CA LEU A 44 12.26 10.18 4.90
C LEU A 44 11.78 11.23 5.90
N ARG A 45 11.13 12.28 5.43
CA ARG A 45 10.60 13.35 6.28
C ARG A 45 9.55 12.85 7.26
N SER A 46 8.74 11.88 6.87
CA SER A 46 7.63 11.35 7.67
C SER A 46 7.82 9.89 8.07
N PHE A 47 9.01 9.33 7.89
CA PHE A 47 9.29 7.95 8.22
C PHE A 47 9.05 7.68 9.69
N SER A 48 8.17 6.71 9.99
CA SER A 48 7.80 6.32 11.34
C SER A 48 7.95 4.81 11.46
N PRO A 49 9.10 4.32 11.98
CA PRO A 49 9.36 2.88 12.07
C PRO A 49 8.30 2.13 12.87
N GLU A 50 7.71 2.77 13.88
CA GLU A 50 6.68 2.15 14.73
C GLU A 50 5.43 1.71 13.95
N TYR A 51 5.14 2.36 12.81
CA TYR A 51 3.98 2.04 11.96
C TYR A 51 4.35 1.33 10.67
N THR A 52 5.61 1.01 10.51
CA THR A 52 6.16 0.44 9.27
C THR A 52 6.51 -1.03 9.47
N ARG A 53 6.14 -1.86 8.50
CA ARG A 53 6.53 -3.28 8.45
C ARG A 53 7.12 -3.61 7.10
N GLU A 54 8.25 -4.32 7.11
CA GLU A 54 8.82 -4.83 5.87
C GLU A 54 8.11 -6.12 5.45
N ILE A 55 8.02 -6.33 4.16
CA ILE A 55 7.45 -7.53 3.56
C ILE A 55 8.59 -8.43 3.11
N VAL A 56 8.62 -9.65 3.62
CA VAL A 56 9.71 -10.59 3.38
C VAL A 56 9.19 -11.87 2.73
N VAL A 57 9.84 -12.28 1.66
CA VAL A 57 9.58 -13.53 0.96
C VAL A 57 10.92 -14.23 0.72
N GLY A 58 11.05 -15.47 1.18
CA GLY A 58 12.29 -16.23 1.01
C GLY A 58 13.52 -15.58 1.63
N GLY A 59 13.35 -14.87 2.75
CA GLY A 59 14.43 -14.14 3.42
C GLY A 59 14.78 -12.79 2.80
N LEU A 60 14.12 -12.40 1.72
CA LEU A 60 14.37 -11.12 1.01
C LEU A 60 13.29 -10.10 1.31
N ARG A 61 13.72 -8.87 1.56
CA ARG A 61 12.80 -7.72 1.63
C ARG A 61 12.30 -7.42 0.21
N VAL A 62 11.02 -7.64 -0.02
CA VAL A 62 10.40 -7.41 -1.34
C VAL A 62 9.49 -6.20 -1.37
N GLY A 63 9.21 -5.61 -0.21
CA GLY A 63 8.36 -4.44 -0.09
C GLY A 63 8.23 -3.98 1.34
N PHE A 64 7.36 -3.01 1.55
CA PHE A 64 6.98 -2.57 2.89
C PHE A 64 5.61 -1.89 2.85
N PHE A 65 5.02 -1.76 4.02
CA PHE A 65 3.80 -0.96 4.16
C PHE A 65 3.82 -0.16 5.46
N VAL A 66 3.06 0.91 5.48
CA VAL A 66 2.91 1.79 6.65
C VAL A 66 1.42 1.89 6.97
N LEU A 67 1.05 1.45 8.16
CA LEU A 67 -0.31 1.52 8.65
C LEU A 67 -0.33 2.37 9.92
N ARG A 68 -0.94 3.56 9.85
CA ARG A 68 -0.96 4.51 10.97
C ARG A 68 -2.36 4.75 11.48
N PRO A 69 -2.51 4.92 12.80
CA PRO A 69 -3.76 5.41 13.34
C PRO A 69 -3.96 6.88 12.94
N VAL A 70 -5.19 7.22 12.59
CA VAL A 70 -5.62 8.59 12.32
C VAL A 70 -6.93 8.82 13.08
N SER A 71 -7.42 10.06 13.09
CA SER A 71 -8.64 10.39 13.83
C SER A 71 -9.87 9.59 13.39
N GLU A 72 -9.89 9.14 12.13
CA GLU A 72 -11.04 8.48 11.51
C GLU A 72 -10.82 6.99 11.27
N GLY A 73 -9.87 6.37 11.97
CA GLY A 73 -9.55 4.96 11.82
C GLY A 73 -8.09 4.71 11.53
N LEU A 74 -7.79 3.93 10.48
CA LEU A 74 -6.44 3.63 10.06
C LEU A 74 -6.18 4.18 8.66
N LEU A 75 -4.93 4.62 8.43
CA LEU A 75 -4.46 5.04 7.12
C LEU A 75 -3.38 4.07 6.65
N LEU A 76 -3.62 3.40 5.54
CA LEU A 76 -2.59 2.66 4.82
C LEU A 76 -1.82 3.71 3.98
N ASP A 77 -0.81 4.31 4.60
CA ASP A 77 -0.12 5.47 4.06
C ASP A 77 0.82 5.12 2.91
N HIS A 78 1.42 3.94 3.00
CA HIS A 78 2.31 3.41 1.97
C HIS A 78 2.12 1.91 1.83
N LEU A 79 2.18 1.43 0.60
CA LEU A 79 2.26 0.01 0.28
C LEU A 79 3.06 -0.09 -1.02
N TYR A 80 4.27 -0.58 -0.92
CA TYR A 80 5.16 -0.72 -2.06
C TYR A 80 5.73 -2.12 -2.13
N ILE A 81 5.74 -2.67 -3.34
CA ILE A 81 6.28 -3.99 -3.65
C ILE A 81 7.23 -3.81 -4.84
N ARG A 82 8.42 -4.38 -4.75
CA ARG A 82 9.38 -4.33 -5.85
C ARG A 82 8.74 -4.82 -7.15
N PRO A 83 8.99 -4.18 -8.29
CA PRO A 83 8.37 -4.57 -9.56
C PRO A 83 8.49 -6.06 -9.89
N ALA A 84 9.65 -6.67 -9.59
CA ALA A 84 9.88 -8.09 -9.83
C ALA A 84 8.96 -9.03 -9.02
N HIS A 85 8.33 -8.52 -7.96
CA HIS A 85 7.47 -9.31 -7.07
C HIS A 85 6.00 -8.87 -7.12
N GLN A 86 5.65 -7.94 -7.97
CA GLN A 86 4.26 -7.52 -8.16
C GLN A 86 3.46 -8.61 -8.88
N SER A 87 2.14 -8.56 -8.76
CA SER A 87 1.20 -9.51 -9.38
C SER A 87 1.38 -10.96 -8.92
N SER A 88 1.91 -11.16 -7.72
CA SER A 88 2.17 -12.49 -7.15
C SER A 88 1.36 -12.79 -5.88
N GLY A 89 0.36 -11.95 -5.55
CA GLY A 89 -0.49 -12.14 -4.37
C GLY A 89 0.05 -11.52 -3.08
N ILE A 90 1.20 -10.87 -3.12
CA ILE A 90 1.80 -10.24 -1.92
C ILE A 90 0.92 -9.09 -1.42
N GLY A 91 0.45 -8.23 -2.32
CA GLY A 91 -0.45 -7.13 -1.95
C GLY A 91 -1.72 -7.61 -1.27
N ALA A 92 -2.31 -8.68 -1.77
CA ALA A 92 -3.49 -9.29 -1.16
C ALA A 92 -3.19 -9.82 0.26
N ALA A 93 -2.01 -10.40 0.47
CA ALA A 93 -1.58 -10.85 1.79
C ALA A 93 -1.45 -9.68 2.78
N VAL A 94 -0.90 -8.55 2.33
CA VAL A 94 -0.84 -7.32 3.14
C VAL A 94 -2.24 -6.87 3.52
N LEU A 95 -3.15 -6.78 2.57
CA LEU A 95 -4.51 -6.31 2.84
C LEU A 95 -5.27 -7.24 3.79
N ARG A 96 -5.07 -8.56 3.70
CA ARG A 96 -5.68 -9.49 4.67
C ARG A 96 -5.25 -9.17 6.10
N THR A 97 -3.97 -8.89 6.31
CA THR A 97 -3.44 -8.53 7.63
C THR A 97 -3.99 -7.18 8.08
N VAL A 98 -3.97 -6.17 7.21
CA VAL A 98 -4.50 -4.82 7.50
C VAL A 98 -5.99 -4.92 7.87
N PHE A 99 -6.76 -5.66 7.10
CA PHE A 99 -8.21 -5.79 7.35
C PHE A 99 -8.51 -6.54 8.64
N ALA A 100 -7.73 -7.56 8.97
CA ALA A 100 -7.91 -8.27 10.25
C ALA A 100 -7.66 -7.33 11.44
N GLU A 101 -6.62 -6.51 11.38
CA GLU A 101 -6.32 -5.53 12.43
C GLU A 101 -7.41 -4.45 12.51
N ALA A 102 -7.84 -3.93 11.38
CA ALA A 102 -8.88 -2.90 11.32
C ALA A 102 -10.23 -3.44 11.84
N ASP A 103 -10.60 -4.64 11.44
CA ASP A 103 -11.87 -5.25 11.86
C ASP A 103 -11.87 -5.53 13.37
N ALA A 104 -10.74 -5.95 13.93
CA ALA A 104 -10.60 -6.14 15.37
C ALA A 104 -10.79 -4.83 16.15
N LEU A 105 -10.45 -3.69 15.55
CA LEU A 105 -10.62 -2.36 16.13
C LEU A 105 -11.97 -1.73 15.78
N GLY A 106 -12.74 -2.32 14.88
CA GLY A 106 -13.95 -1.70 14.33
C GLY A 106 -13.63 -0.45 13.53
N ALA A 107 -12.46 -0.39 12.88
CA ALA A 107 -11.93 0.80 12.25
C ALA A 107 -12.07 0.77 10.71
N GLU A 108 -12.33 1.94 10.13
CA GLU A 108 -12.20 2.13 8.68
C GLU A 108 -10.73 2.18 8.29
N VAL A 109 -10.43 1.76 7.05
CA VAL A 109 -9.10 1.91 6.46
C VAL A 109 -9.21 2.84 5.27
N ARG A 110 -8.35 3.86 5.22
CA ARG A 110 -8.23 4.76 4.07
C ARG A 110 -6.92 4.55 3.35
N VAL A 111 -6.93 4.81 2.05
CA VAL A 111 -5.76 4.66 1.19
C VAL A 111 -5.86 5.64 0.02
N GLY A 112 -4.70 6.12 -0.45
CA GLY A 112 -4.60 6.92 -1.66
C GLY A 112 -3.90 6.16 -2.77
N ALA A 113 -4.26 6.45 -4.01
CA ALA A 113 -3.61 5.88 -5.19
C ALA A 113 -3.47 6.93 -6.27
N LEU A 114 -2.31 6.98 -6.94
CA LEU A 114 -2.14 7.83 -8.12
C LEU A 114 -3.21 7.51 -9.15
N LYS A 115 -3.81 8.54 -9.73
CA LYS A 115 -4.75 8.37 -10.85
C LYS A 115 -4.06 7.60 -11.97
N ASP A 116 -4.82 6.75 -12.64
CA ASP A 116 -4.36 5.91 -13.76
C ASP A 116 -3.35 4.82 -13.38
N SER A 117 -3.04 4.63 -12.09
CA SER A 117 -2.22 3.50 -11.66
C SER A 117 -3.07 2.24 -11.46
N ASP A 118 -2.42 1.08 -11.55
CA ASP A 118 -3.07 -0.22 -11.35
C ASP A 118 -3.57 -0.39 -9.91
N SER A 119 -3.02 0.36 -8.97
CA SER A 119 -3.44 0.36 -7.57
C SER A 119 -4.94 0.66 -7.41
N ASN A 120 -5.50 1.51 -8.26
CA ASN A 120 -6.93 1.83 -8.20
C ASN A 120 -7.80 0.57 -8.33
N ARG A 121 -7.53 -0.25 -9.35
CA ARG A 121 -8.26 -1.51 -9.56
C ARG A 121 -8.01 -2.50 -8.44
N PHE A 122 -6.77 -2.56 -7.96
CA PHE A 122 -6.38 -3.43 -6.85
C PHE A 122 -7.20 -3.12 -5.60
N TYR A 123 -7.29 -1.85 -5.21
CA TYR A 123 -8.05 -1.47 -4.01
C TYR A 123 -9.55 -1.72 -4.17
N VAL A 124 -10.13 -1.34 -5.30
CA VAL A 124 -11.56 -1.60 -5.57
C VAL A 124 -11.87 -3.09 -5.51
N ARG A 125 -11.01 -3.92 -6.09
CA ARG A 125 -11.18 -5.38 -6.08
C ARG A 125 -11.21 -5.95 -4.65
N HIS A 126 -10.50 -5.31 -3.73
CA HIS A 126 -10.42 -5.75 -2.33
C HIS A 126 -11.42 -5.07 -1.39
N GLY A 127 -12.41 -4.38 -1.93
CA GLY A 127 -13.50 -3.84 -1.13
C GLY A 127 -13.40 -2.38 -0.74
N PHE A 128 -12.39 -1.66 -1.23
CA PHE A 128 -12.33 -0.22 -1.06
C PHE A 128 -13.31 0.48 -1.99
N VAL A 129 -13.89 1.58 -1.50
CA VAL A 129 -14.83 2.40 -2.24
C VAL A 129 -14.25 3.80 -2.39
N LEU A 130 -14.38 4.38 -3.59
CA LEU A 130 -13.90 5.75 -3.85
C LEU A 130 -14.63 6.73 -2.94
N GLU A 131 -13.88 7.53 -2.19
CA GLU A 131 -14.42 8.54 -1.27
C GLU A 131 -14.23 9.95 -1.84
N SER A 132 -13.09 10.23 -2.42
CA SER A 132 -12.77 11.55 -2.99
C SER A 132 -11.62 11.45 -3.97
N HIS A 133 -11.31 12.54 -4.65
CA HIS A 133 -10.15 12.63 -5.52
C HIS A 133 -9.58 14.05 -5.50
N ALA A 134 -8.27 14.12 -5.76
CA ALA A 134 -7.55 15.38 -5.95
C ALA A 134 -6.95 15.40 -7.36
N ASP A 135 -6.03 16.33 -7.64
CA ASP A 135 -5.48 16.48 -8.98
C ASP A 135 -4.72 15.24 -9.47
N PHE A 136 -4.01 14.56 -8.57
CA PHE A 136 -3.13 13.44 -8.93
C PHE A 136 -3.51 12.12 -8.27
N ASP A 137 -4.36 12.15 -7.24
CA ASP A 137 -4.68 10.98 -6.44
C ASP A 137 -6.18 10.75 -6.32
N ASN A 138 -6.54 9.47 -6.23
CA ASN A 138 -7.87 9.03 -5.79
C ASN A 138 -7.75 8.53 -4.37
N TYR A 139 -8.77 8.77 -3.55
CA TYR A 139 -8.81 8.35 -2.15
C TYR A 139 -9.96 7.39 -1.92
N TYR A 140 -9.65 6.29 -1.24
CA TYR A 140 -10.58 5.19 -1.01
C TYR A 140 -10.74 4.92 0.47
N VAL A 141 -11.89 4.34 0.83
CA VAL A 141 -12.18 3.90 2.18
C VAL A 141 -12.76 2.49 2.16
N ARG A 142 -12.38 1.69 3.14
CA ARG A 142 -12.97 0.38 3.41
C ARG A 142 -13.57 0.40 4.80
N SER A 143 -14.86 0.05 4.91
CA SER A 143 -15.57 -0.06 6.18
C SER A 143 -15.24 -1.38 6.87
N PRO A 144 -15.27 -1.44 8.23
CA PRO A 144 -15.04 -2.68 8.95
C PRO A 144 -15.99 -3.79 8.50
N GLY A 145 -15.44 -5.00 8.32
CA GLY A 145 -16.22 -6.15 7.89
C GLY A 145 -16.68 -6.14 6.44
N ALA A 146 -16.23 -5.16 5.63
CA ALA A 146 -16.62 -5.11 4.22
C ALA A 146 -16.07 -6.30 3.45
N SER A 147 -16.93 -6.88 2.60
CA SER A 147 -16.55 -7.97 1.71
C SER A 147 -16.15 -7.43 0.34
N PRO A 148 -15.22 -8.10 -0.38
CA PRO A 148 -14.90 -7.71 -1.73
C PRO A 148 -16.11 -7.89 -2.66
N PRO A 149 -16.16 -7.15 -3.80
CA PRO A 149 -17.23 -7.33 -4.78
C PRO A 149 -17.34 -8.78 -5.23
N ALA A 150 -18.57 -9.24 -5.45
CA ALA A 150 -18.81 -10.60 -5.96
C ALA A 150 -18.19 -10.77 -7.35
N CYS A 151 -17.54 -11.91 -7.58
CA CYS A 151 -17.00 -12.25 -8.88
C CYS A 151 -18.13 -12.54 -9.86
N ARG A 152 -18.05 -11.98 -11.06
CA ARG A 152 -18.98 -12.34 -12.13
C ARG A 152 -18.62 -13.73 -12.66
N ARG A 153 -19.64 -14.53 -13.00
CA ARG A 153 -19.44 -15.90 -13.49
C ARG A 153 -18.57 -16.01 -14.75
N SER A 154 -18.41 -14.95 -15.48
CA SER A 154 -17.70 -14.93 -16.77
C SER A 154 -16.40 -14.13 -16.73
N GLY A 155 -15.88 -13.77 -15.55
CA GLY A 155 -14.67 -12.98 -15.44
C GLY A 155 -13.76 -13.40 -14.28
N PRO A 156 -12.46 -13.06 -14.35
CA PRO A 156 -11.55 -13.32 -13.24
C PRO A 156 -11.91 -12.45 -12.02
N CYS A 157 -11.75 -13.03 -10.86
CA CYS A 157 -11.88 -12.30 -9.60
C CYS A 157 -10.62 -11.54 -9.27
#